data_82afbab37a186b0c844e01dd00c74d69
#
_entry.id   82afbab37a186b0c844e01dd00c74d69
#
_cell.length_a   1.000
_cell.length_b   1.000
_cell.length_c   1.000
_cell.angle_alpha   90.00
_cell.angle_beta   90.00
_cell.angle_gamma   90.00
#
_symmetry.space_group_name_H-M   'P 1'
#
loop_
_entity.id
_entity.type
_entity.pdbx_description
1 polymer ?
#
loop_
_entity_poly.entity_id
_entity_poly.type
_entity_poly.pdbx_seq_one_letter_code
_entity_poly.pdbx_strand_id
1 'polypeptide(L)'
;NREAEVYGICLRGKAGWGENMAFLSAMANSFGARWFDMDWRPQFDTEAWGNTLAFYLDLMTNYGPPGASNNGFNENLALFQTGKCGMWIDATVAASFVTNPTDSQVAADVGFALAPDNGLGRRGNWLWAWSLAIPASSDAPEGARAFVAWATGPAYAALVAGEEGWANVPPGTRTSLYQNPEYLAAAPFAEMTLRSMEAADPTNPAVDPVPYTGVQFVAIPEFAGLATEVGQLFSAALAGQMSAEDALSQAQE
;
A
#
# COMPACT_ATOMS: atom_id res chain seq x y z
N ASN A 1 -13.50 12.70 -17.03
CA ASN A 1 -14.18 11.46 -16.58
C ASN A 1 -15.16 11.62 -15.40
N ARG A 2 -15.57 12.85 -15.05
CA ARG A 2 -16.51 13.07 -13.93
C ARG A 2 -17.91 12.48 -14.18
N GLU A 3 -18.23 12.14 -15.40
CA GLU A 3 -19.49 11.49 -15.83
C GLU A 3 -19.28 10.02 -16.21
N ALA A 4 -18.06 9.49 -16.09
CA ALA A 4 -17.78 8.11 -16.43
C ALA A 4 -18.40 7.15 -15.39
N GLU A 5 -18.96 6.06 -15.86
CA GLU A 5 -19.43 4.98 -14.98
C GLU A 5 -18.25 4.19 -14.39
N VAL A 6 -17.09 4.20 -15.06
CA VAL A 6 -15.85 3.53 -14.66
C VAL A 6 -14.70 4.53 -14.70
N TYR A 7 -13.95 4.62 -13.61
CA TYR A 7 -12.75 5.44 -13.49
C TYR A 7 -11.52 4.65 -13.93
N GLY A 8 -10.54 5.32 -14.51
CA GLY A 8 -9.31 4.67 -15.00
C GLY A 8 -8.49 4.05 -13.88
N ILE A 9 -8.36 4.77 -12.76
CA ILE A 9 -7.56 4.31 -11.62
C ILE A 9 -8.15 4.81 -10.29
N CYS A 10 -8.07 3.99 -9.25
CA CYS A 10 -8.38 4.36 -7.87
C CYS A 10 -7.11 4.24 -7.02
N LEU A 11 -6.76 5.32 -6.34
CA LEU A 11 -5.62 5.39 -5.43
C LEU A 11 -6.07 6.01 -4.11
N ARG A 12 -5.30 5.80 -3.03
CA ARG A 12 -5.60 6.43 -1.74
C ARG A 12 -5.33 7.92 -1.80
N GLY A 13 -6.36 8.74 -1.54
CA GLY A 13 -6.27 10.19 -1.41
C GLY A 13 -6.53 10.69 -0.01
N LYS A 14 -7.11 9.86 0.87
CA LYS A 14 -7.39 10.17 2.25
C LYS A 14 -6.10 10.44 3.01
N ALA A 15 -6.06 11.57 3.74
CA ALA A 15 -4.88 11.98 4.48
C ALA A 15 -4.49 11.00 5.60
N GLY A 16 -3.20 10.73 5.75
CA GLY A 16 -2.63 9.96 6.83
C GLY A 16 -1.41 9.16 6.42
N TRP A 17 -0.52 8.89 7.39
CA TRP A 17 0.70 8.13 7.15
C TRP A 17 0.42 6.72 6.60
N GLY A 18 -0.63 6.05 7.13
CA GLY A 18 -1.06 4.73 6.69
C GLY A 18 -2.09 4.75 5.55
N GLU A 19 -2.44 5.91 5.05
CA GLU A 19 -3.38 6.14 3.94
C GLU A 19 -2.62 6.61 2.70
N ASN A 20 -2.81 7.88 2.28
CA ASN A 20 -2.17 8.39 1.07
C ASN A 20 -0.64 8.36 1.14
N MET A 21 -0.02 8.59 2.31
CA MET A 21 1.43 8.63 2.39
C MET A 21 2.10 7.27 2.34
N ALA A 22 1.45 6.18 2.74
CA ALA A 22 1.97 4.85 2.51
C ALA A 22 2.10 4.56 0.99
N PHE A 23 1.11 4.95 0.21
CA PHE A 23 1.16 4.84 -1.25
C PHE A 23 2.16 5.82 -1.86
N LEU A 24 2.07 7.11 -1.52
CA LEU A 24 2.91 8.17 -2.11
C LEU A 24 4.40 8.01 -1.78
N SER A 25 4.75 7.60 -0.56
CA SER A 25 6.15 7.31 -0.21
C SER A 25 6.73 6.17 -1.04
N ALA A 26 5.96 5.09 -1.23
CA ALA A 26 6.39 3.97 -2.07
C ALA A 26 6.49 4.38 -3.56
N MET A 27 5.50 5.13 -4.06
CA MET A 27 5.51 5.65 -5.42
C MET A 27 6.68 6.61 -5.65
N ALA A 28 6.98 7.49 -4.69
CA ALA A 28 8.08 8.45 -4.75
C ALA A 28 9.43 7.78 -4.97
N ASN A 29 9.67 6.60 -4.36
CA ASN A 29 10.88 5.82 -4.61
C ASN A 29 11.05 5.47 -6.10
N SER A 30 9.95 5.21 -6.82
CA SER A 30 9.99 4.92 -8.26
C SER A 30 10.25 6.15 -9.13
N PHE A 31 10.12 7.35 -8.58
CA PHE A 31 10.47 8.62 -9.22
C PHE A 31 11.87 9.13 -8.81
N GLY A 32 12.58 8.38 -7.95
CA GLY A 32 13.88 8.78 -7.41
C GLY A 32 13.78 9.77 -6.25
N ALA A 33 12.58 10.04 -5.75
CA ALA A 33 12.40 10.89 -4.58
C ALA A 33 12.70 10.12 -3.27
N ARG A 34 12.98 10.85 -2.22
CA ARG A 34 13.24 10.33 -0.87
C ARG A 34 12.76 11.33 0.17
N TRP A 35 12.49 10.87 1.39
CA TRP A 35 12.08 11.75 2.48
C TRP A 35 13.20 12.64 2.96
N PHE A 36 14.38 12.07 3.21
CA PHE A 36 15.55 12.76 3.75
C PHE A 36 16.81 12.39 2.97
N ASP A 37 17.75 13.33 2.87
CA ASP A 37 19.11 13.05 2.43
C ASP A 37 19.95 12.44 3.57
N MET A 38 21.24 12.16 3.29
CA MET A 38 22.15 11.55 4.27
C MET A 38 22.47 12.45 5.47
N ASP A 39 22.15 13.74 5.40
CA ASP A 39 22.28 14.72 6.49
C ASP A 39 20.93 14.93 7.22
N TRP A 40 19.90 14.10 6.96
CA TRP A 40 18.55 14.21 7.52
C TRP A 40 17.81 15.50 7.14
N ARG A 41 18.13 16.09 6.00
CA ARG A 41 17.39 17.25 5.47
C ARG A 41 16.21 16.74 4.66
N PRO A 42 14.99 17.28 4.88
CA PRO A 42 13.84 16.98 4.03
C PRO A 42 14.13 17.23 2.55
N GLN A 43 13.49 16.48 1.68
CA GLN A 43 13.79 16.52 0.23
C GLN A 43 12.54 16.81 -0.62
N PHE A 44 11.52 17.44 -0.04
CA PHE A 44 10.25 17.70 -0.74
C PHE A 44 10.32 18.81 -1.78
N ASP A 45 11.32 19.70 -1.73
CA ASP A 45 11.59 20.76 -2.71
C ASP A 45 12.35 20.26 -3.95
N THR A 46 12.60 18.96 -4.07
CA THR A 46 13.31 18.35 -5.21
C THR A 46 12.41 18.13 -6.42
N GLU A 47 13.02 18.14 -7.62
CA GLU A 47 12.33 17.81 -8.87
C GLU A 47 11.64 16.42 -8.80
N ALA A 48 12.27 15.45 -8.15
CA ALA A 48 11.74 14.09 -8.02
C ALA A 48 10.40 14.06 -7.23
N TRP A 49 10.28 14.82 -6.14
CA TRP A 49 9.00 14.97 -5.44
C TRP A 49 8.00 15.81 -6.25
N GLY A 50 8.46 16.85 -6.93
CA GLY A 50 7.62 17.62 -7.84
C GLY A 50 6.97 16.74 -8.91
N ASN A 51 7.77 15.91 -9.57
CA ASN A 51 7.30 14.95 -10.59
C ASN A 51 6.37 13.89 -9.98
N THR A 52 6.68 13.38 -8.77
CA THR A 52 5.83 12.43 -8.05
C THR A 52 4.44 12.99 -7.79
N LEU A 53 4.37 14.17 -7.17
CA LEU A 53 3.11 14.79 -6.80
C LEU A 53 2.31 15.22 -8.03
N ALA A 54 2.97 15.81 -9.04
CA ALA A 54 2.31 16.19 -10.29
C ALA A 54 1.69 15.00 -11.00
N PHE A 55 2.40 13.88 -11.12
CA PHE A 55 1.89 12.65 -11.72
C PHE A 55 0.70 12.08 -10.93
N TYR A 56 0.80 12.03 -9.62
CA TYR A 56 -0.29 11.58 -8.75
C TYR A 56 -1.55 12.45 -8.91
N LEU A 57 -1.40 13.77 -8.88
CA LEU A 57 -2.51 14.71 -9.03
C LEU A 57 -3.14 14.61 -10.43
N ASP A 58 -2.33 14.46 -11.47
CA ASP A 58 -2.83 14.24 -12.84
C ASP A 58 -3.68 12.97 -12.95
N LEU A 59 -3.16 11.83 -12.43
CA LEU A 59 -3.90 10.57 -12.42
C LEU A 59 -5.23 10.71 -11.70
N MET A 60 -5.21 11.26 -10.48
CA MET A 60 -6.39 11.31 -9.63
C MET A 60 -7.41 12.34 -10.11
N THR A 61 -6.97 13.46 -10.68
CA THR A 61 -7.87 14.51 -11.17
C THR A 61 -8.53 14.14 -12.49
N ASN A 62 -7.77 13.52 -13.40
CA ASN A 62 -8.23 13.23 -14.77
C ASN A 62 -8.82 11.83 -14.91
N TYR A 63 -8.38 10.87 -14.11
CA TYR A 63 -8.74 9.45 -14.26
C TYR A 63 -9.31 8.81 -12.99
N GLY A 64 -9.18 9.47 -11.84
CA GLY A 64 -9.71 9.00 -10.55
C GLY A 64 -11.18 9.34 -10.31
N PRO A 65 -11.79 8.76 -9.27
CA PRO A 65 -13.17 9.07 -8.88
C PRO A 65 -13.28 10.46 -8.27
N PRO A 66 -14.45 11.14 -8.41
CA PRO A 66 -14.70 12.39 -7.70
C PRO A 66 -14.64 12.18 -6.19
N GLY A 67 -14.08 13.16 -5.47
CA GLY A 67 -13.93 13.08 -4.01
C GLY A 67 -12.85 12.12 -3.55
N ALA A 68 -11.92 11.73 -4.44
CA ALA A 68 -10.84 10.79 -4.17
C ALA A 68 -9.96 11.16 -2.97
N SER A 69 -9.90 12.45 -2.58
CA SER A 69 -9.21 12.92 -1.36
C SER A 69 -9.80 12.36 -0.05
N ASN A 70 -10.97 11.72 -0.10
CA ASN A 70 -11.59 11.04 1.04
C ASN A 70 -11.46 9.51 0.96
N ASN A 71 -10.93 8.96 -0.14
CA ASN A 71 -10.86 7.53 -0.35
C ASN A 71 -9.58 6.95 0.25
N GLY A 72 -9.73 6.01 1.17
CA GLY A 72 -8.71 5.11 1.67
C GLY A 72 -8.86 3.71 1.07
N PHE A 73 -8.38 2.70 1.82
CA PHE A 73 -8.45 1.30 1.39
C PHE A 73 -9.89 0.83 1.15
N ASN A 74 -10.79 1.04 2.13
CA ASN A 74 -12.14 0.46 2.08
C ASN A 74 -12.99 1.08 0.97
N GLU A 75 -12.89 2.39 0.76
CA GLU A 75 -13.62 3.11 -0.28
C GLU A 75 -13.17 2.64 -1.67
N ASN A 76 -11.85 2.49 -1.89
CA ASN A 76 -11.31 2.01 -3.16
C ASN A 76 -11.60 0.52 -3.39
N LEU A 77 -11.58 -0.31 -2.33
CA LEU A 77 -12.00 -1.71 -2.41
C LEU A 77 -13.45 -1.82 -2.91
N ALA A 78 -14.37 -1.06 -2.30
CA ALA A 78 -15.77 -1.05 -2.70
C ALA A 78 -15.97 -0.59 -4.15
N LEU A 79 -15.23 0.45 -4.58
CA LEU A 79 -15.27 0.92 -5.97
C LEU A 79 -14.75 -0.15 -6.94
N PHE A 80 -13.66 -0.84 -6.60
CA PHE A 80 -13.08 -1.86 -7.44
C PHE A 80 -13.98 -3.11 -7.53
N GLN A 81 -14.48 -3.61 -6.39
CA GLN A 81 -15.39 -4.75 -6.34
C GLN A 81 -16.69 -4.53 -7.14
N THR A 82 -17.15 -3.29 -7.24
CA THR A 82 -18.34 -2.92 -8.03
C THR A 82 -18.04 -2.56 -9.48
N GLY A 83 -16.80 -2.76 -9.96
CA GLY A 83 -16.38 -2.50 -11.33
C GLY A 83 -16.27 -1.01 -11.68
N LYS A 84 -16.17 -0.13 -10.67
CA LYS A 84 -16.05 1.32 -10.88
C LYS A 84 -14.62 1.80 -11.10
N CYS A 85 -13.61 0.94 -10.91
CA CYS A 85 -12.19 1.24 -11.13
C CYS A 85 -11.59 0.25 -12.13
N GLY A 86 -10.95 0.76 -13.19
CA GLY A 86 -10.22 -0.07 -14.15
C GLY A 86 -8.88 -0.58 -13.61
N MET A 87 -8.24 0.21 -12.74
CA MET A 87 -6.98 -0.14 -12.06
C MET A 87 -7.02 0.29 -10.60
N TRP A 88 -6.33 -0.48 -9.76
CA TRP A 88 -6.15 -0.15 -8.36
C TRP A 88 -4.78 -0.63 -7.87
N ILE A 89 -4.00 0.24 -7.26
CA ILE A 89 -2.73 -0.11 -6.61
C ILE A 89 -2.94 0.02 -5.11
N ASP A 90 -2.80 -1.10 -4.40
CA ASP A 90 -2.96 -1.14 -2.95
C ASP A 90 -2.32 -2.41 -2.35
N ALA A 91 -2.59 -2.69 -1.07
CA ALA A 91 -2.07 -3.83 -0.34
C ALA A 91 -2.56 -5.17 -0.91
N THR A 92 -1.67 -6.15 -0.98
CA THR A 92 -1.94 -7.48 -1.55
C THR A 92 -3.04 -8.25 -0.80
N VAL A 93 -3.37 -7.88 0.44
CA VAL A 93 -4.52 -8.42 1.18
C VAL A 93 -5.85 -8.20 0.45
N ALA A 94 -5.95 -7.16 -0.38
CA ALA A 94 -7.14 -6.89 -1.19
C ALA A 94 -7.44 -8.02 -2.21
N ALA A 95 -6.44 -8.79 -2.59
CA ALA A 95 -6.56 -9.79 -3.65
C ALA A 95 -7.65 -10.82 -3.37
N SER A 96 -7.73 -11.36 -2.15
CA SER A 96 -8.78 -12.32 -1.77
C SER A 96 -10.18 -11.69 -1.81
N PHE A 97 -10.32 -10.42 -1.43
CA PHE A 97 -11.61 -9.72 -1.48
C PHE A 97 -12.08 -9.47 -2.92
N VAL A 98 -11.19 -9.05 -3.81
CA VAL A 98 -11.57 -8.72 -5.19
C VAL A 98 -11.76 -9.94 -6.07
N THR A 99 -11.21 -11.11 -5.69
CA THR A 99 -11.41 -12.39 -6.38
C THR A 99 -12.52 -13.24 -5.78
N ASN A 100 -13.15 -12.82 -4.67
CA ASN A 100 -14.27 -13.53 -4.08
C ASN A 100 -15.56 -13.24 -4.88
N PRO A 101 -16.16 -14.22 -5.56
CA PRO A 101 -17.37 -14.01 -6.37
C PRO A 101 -18.62 -13.67 -5.53
N THR A 102 -18.57 -13.88 -4.22
CA THR A 102 -19.68 -13.49 -3.32
C THR A 102 -19.71 -11.97 -3.11
N ASP A 103 -18.54 -11.31 -3.09
CA ASP A 103 -18.39 -9.92 -2.70
C ASP A 103 -18.00 -9.01 -3.87
N SER A 104 -17.43 -9.59 -4.95
CA SER A 104 -16.89 -8.84 -6.07
C SER A 104 -17.60 -9.17 -7.38
N GLN A 105 -18.12 -8.15 -8.03
CA GLN A 105 -18.75 -8.25 -9.35
C GLN A 105 -17.74 -8.50 -10.47
N VAL A 106 -16.47 -8.21 -10.22
CA VAL A 106 -15.37 -8.34 -11.19
C VAL A 106 -14.44 -9.52 -10.89
N ALA A 107 -14.82 -10.41 -9.99
CA ALA A 107 -13.96 -11.48 -9.48
C ALA A 107 -13.32 -12.35 -10.57
N ALA A 108 -14.04 -12.60 -11.68
CA ALA A 108 -13.55 -13.41 -12.80
C ALA A 108 -12.64 -12.64 -13.78
N ASP A 109 -12.61 -11.29 -13.69
CA ASP A 109 -11.95 -10.41 -14.66
C ASP A 109 -10.69 -9.72 -14.07
N VAL A 110 -10.34 -10.02 -12.81
CA VAL A 110 -9.22 -9.39 -12.12
C VAL A 110 -7.89 -9.97 -12.59
N GLY A 111 -7.02 -9.11 -13.09
CA GLY A 111 -5.61 -9.41 -13.36
C GLY A 111 -4.68 -8.78 -12.31
N PHE A 112 -3.51 -9.37 -12.11
CA PHE A 112 -2.52 -8.91 -11.13
C PHE A 112 -1.19 -8.59 -11.81
N ALA A 113 -0.56 -7.48 -11.40
CA ALA A 113 0.73 -7.06 -11.90
C ALA A 113 1.57 -6.44 -10.77
N LEU A 114 2.89 -6.46 -10.94
CA LEU A 114 3.79 -5.71 -10.06
C LEU A 114 3.59 -4.20 -10.29
N ALA A 115 3.77 -3.42 -9.21
CA ALA A 115 3.78 -1.97 -9.31
C ALA A 115 4.86 -1.48 -10.31
N PRO A 116 4.62 -0.40 -11.06
CA PRO A 116 5.61 0.20 -11.96
C PRO A 116 6.87 0.66 -11.24
N ASP A 117 7.99 0.73 -11.96
CA ASP A 117 9.29 1.21 -11.43
C ASP A 117 9.79 2.47 -12.13
N ASN A 118 9.02 3.02 -13.04
CA ASN A 118 9.36 4.21 -13.83
C ASN A 118 10.75 4.16 -14.51
N GLY A 119 11.27 2.95 -14.76
CA GLY A 119 12.57 2.73 -15.40
C GLY A 119 13.78 2.95 -14.48
N LEU A 120 13.60 3.26 -13.21
CA LEU A 120 14.67 3.51 -12.23
C LEU A 120 15.06 2.27 -11.40
N GLY A 121 14.39 1.12 -11.64
CA GLY A 121 14.65 -0.12 -10.90
C GLY A 121 14.14 -0.09 -9.45
N ARG A 122 13.38 0.92 -9.06
CA ARG A 122 12.66 1.00 -7.78
C ARG A 122 11.16 1.00 -8.06
N ARG A 123 10.45 0.03 -7.52
CA ARG A 123 9.02 -0.11 -7.75
C ARG A 123 8.21 0.72 -6.78
N GLY A 124 7.05 1.18 -7.21
CA GLY A 124 6.05 1.81 -6.36
C GLY A 124 5.29 0.82 -5.48
N ASN A 125 5.94 -0.28 -5.07
CA ASN A 125 5.37 -1.27 -4.16
C ASN A 125 5.86 -1.02 -2.73
N TRP A 126 5.01 -1.27 -1.77
CA TRP A 126 5.34 -1.19 -0.34
C TRP A 126 5.51 -2.58 0.28
N LEU A 127 6.02 -2.61 1.52
CA LEU A 127 6.12 -3.80 2.35
C LEU A 127 5.44 -3.50 3.68
N TRP A 128 4.14 -3.79 3.77
CA TRP A 128 3.36 -3.59 4.98
C TRP A 128 3.15 -4.92 5.68
N ALA A 129 3.36 -4.94 7.00
CA ALA A 129 3.10 -6.10 7.83
C ALA A 129 2.30 -5.69 9.06
N TRP A 130 1.25 -6.44 9.35
CA TRP A 130 0.54 -6.38 10.62
C TRP A 130 1.19 -7.35 11.60
N SER A 131 1.29 -6.96 12.87
CA SER A 131 1.89 -7.76 13.92
C SER A 131 0.94 -7.94 15.08
N LEU A 132 0.93 -9.14 15.66
CA LEU A 132 0.31 -9.37 16.96
C LEU A 132 1.33 -9.07 18.05
N ALA A 133 0.93 -8.31 19.06
CA ALA A 133 1.77 -7.94 20.19
C ALA A 133 1.13 -8.39 21.52
N ILE A 134 1.96 -8.72 22.49
CA ILE A 134 1.54 -9.06 23.84
C ILE A 134 1.95 -7.90 24.75
N PRO A 135 1.01 -7.15 25.34
CA PRO A 135 1.34 -6.08 26.28
C PRO A 135 2.12 -6.63 27.50
N ALA A 136 3.08 -5.85 27.98
CA ALA A 136 3.84 -6.23 29.18
C ALA A 136 2.95 -6.38 30.45
N SER A 137 1.78 -5.72 30.44
CA SER A 137 0.77 -5.78 31.49
C SER A 137 -0.22 -6.95 31.34
N SER A 138 0.01 -7.89 30.42
CA SER A 138 -0.90 -9.03 30.23
C SER A 138 -0.90 -9.95 31.45
N ASP A 139 -2.09 -10.29 31.93
CA ASP A 139 -2.28 -11.24 33.03
C ASP A 139 -2.12 -12.72 32.64
N ALA A 140 -2.09 -12.99 31.32
CA ALA A 140 -1.96 -14.33 30.74
C ALA A 140 -0.93 -14.42 29.63
N PRO A 141 0.35 -14.06 29.86
CA PRO A 141 1.35 -13.95 28.79
C PRO A 141 1.65 -15.28 28.09
N GLU A 142 1.60 -16.41 28.81
CA GLU A 142 1.84 -17.74 28.20
C GLU A 142 0.69 -18.16 27.27
N GLY A 143 -0.56 -17.91 27.67
CA GLY A 143 -1.73 -18.15 26.80
C GLY A 143 -1.69 -17.26 25.56
N ALA A 144 -1.32 -15.98 25.72
CA ALA A 144 -1.17 -15.05 24.62
C ALA A 144 -0.06 -15.48 23.65
N ARG A 145 1.10 -15.95 24.15
CA ARG A 145 2.17 -16.51 23.30
C ARG A 145 1.71 -17.72 22.51
N ALA A 146 1.00 -18.66 23.16
CA ALA A 146 0.46 -19.83 22.50
C ALA A 146 -0.52 -19.45 21.38
N PHE A 147 -1.40 -18.48 21.65
CA PHE A 147 -2.34 -17.97 20.66
C PHE A 147 -1.62 -17.30 19.47
N VAL A 148 -0.66 -16.39 19.73
CA VAL A 148 0.10 -15.73 18.69
C VAL A 148 0.84 -16.74 17.81
N ALA A 149 1.51 -17.73 18.43
CA ALA A 149 2.23 -18.76 17.69
C ALA A 149 1.30 -19.61 16.80
N TRP A 150 0.11 -19.93 17.29
CA TRP A 150 -0.90 -20.63 16.53
C TRP A 150 -1.47 -19.75 15.41
N ALA A 151 -1.92 -18.52 15.72
CA ALA A 151 -2.59 -17.61 14.80
C ALA A 151 -1.68 -17.14 13.64
N THR A 152 -0.36 -17.19 13.83
CA THR A 152 0.63 -16.89 12.78
C THR A 152 1.28 -18.15 12.19
N GLY A 153 0.80 -19.33 12.60
CA GLY A 153 1.38 -20.63 12.24
C GLY A 153 0.67 -21.34 11.08
N PRO A 154 1.26 -22.44 10.58
CA PRO A 154 0.67 -23.26 9.53
C PRO A 154 -0.69 -23.87 9.92
N ALA A 155 -0.91 -24.13 11.22
CA ALA A 155 -2.16 -24.70 11.71
C ALA A 155 -3.35 -23.75 11.51
N TYR A 156 -3.14 -22.44 11.69
CA TYR A 156 -4.18 -21.45 11.40
C TYR A 156 -4.46 -21.35 9.88
N ALA A 157 -3.40 -21.33 9.05
CA ALA A 157 -3.58 -21.34 7.60
C ALA A 157 -4.37 -22.57 7.13
N ALA A 158 -4.09 -23.76 7.68
CA ALA A 158 -4.83 -24.97 7.38
C ALA A 158 -6.30 -24.91 7.85
N LEU A 159 -6.57 -24.29 9.00
CA LEU A 159 -7.94 -24.09 9.48
C LEU A 159 -8.72 -23.19 8.52
N VAL A 160 -8.18 -22.03 8.16
CA VAL A 160 -8.83 -21.09 7.21
C VAL A 160 -9.05 -21.77 5.86
N ALA A 161 -8.06 -22.52 5.37
CA ALA A 161 -8.18 -23.27 4.12
C ALA A 161 -9.32 -24.30 4.16
N GLY A 162 -9.50 -24.98 5.31
CA GLY A 162 -10.55 -25.97 5.50
C GLY A 162 -11.97 -25.39 5.64
N GLU A 163 -12.09 -24.27 6.33
CA GLU A 163 -13.38 -23.63 6.64
C GLU A 163 -13.84 -22.66 5.55
N GLU A 164 -12.90 -21.89 4.96
CA GLU A 164 -13.21 -20.79 4.05
C GLU A 164 -12.60 -20.96 2.65
N GLY A 165 -11.77 -21.97 2.46
CA GLY A 165 -11.04 -22.23 1.21
C GLY A 165 -9.68 -21.53 1.12
N TRP A 166 -8.81 -22.12 0.28
CA TRP A 166 -7.41 -21.65 0.13
C TRP A 166 -7.28 -20.21 -0.35
N ALA A 167 -8.20 -19.69 -1.16
CA ALA A 167 -8.17 -18.31 -1.64
C ALA A 167 -8.30 -17.27 -0.50
N ASN A 168 -8.89 -17.66 0.62
CA ASN A 168 -9.12 -16.82 1.79
C ASN A 168 -7.99 -16.93 2.85
N VAL A 169 -7.01 -17.81 2.65
CA VAL A 169 -5.83 -17.87 3.51
C VAL A 169 -5.06 -16.55 3.37
N PRO A 170 -4.81 -15.82 4.48
CA PRO A 170 -4.09 -14.56 4.41
C PRO A 170 -2.73 -14.70 3.72
N PRO A 171 -2.35 -13.80 2.80
CA PRO A 171 -1.04 -13.81 2.16
C PRO A 171 0.04 -13.44 3.19
N GLY A 172 0.48 -14.43 3.96
CA GLY A 172 1.44 -14.27 5.03
C GLY A 172 2.88 -14.25 4.53
N THR A 173 3.80 -14.16 5.49
CA THR A 173 5.25 -14.10 5.26
C THR A 173 5.93 -15.48 5.19
N ARG A 174 5.15 -16.56 5.19
CA ARG A 174 5.70 -17.92 5.15
C ARG A 174 5.87 -18.40 3.71
N THR A 175 7.09 -18.66 3.30
CA THR A 175 7.40 -19.20 1.96
C THR A 175 6.70 -20.53 1.68
N SER A 176 6.47 -21.36 2.71
CA SER A 176 5.75 -22.64 2.55
C SER A 176 4.31 -22.48 2.05
N LEU A 177 3.65 -21.35 2.31
CA LEU A 177 2.33 -21.08 1.75
C LEU A 177 2.40 -20.95 0.21
N TYR A 178 3.39 -20.23 -0.29
CA TYR A 178 3.62 -20.02 -1.73
C TYR A 178 4.21 -21.24 -2.45
N GLN A 179 4.49 -22.31 -1.72
CA GLN A 179 4.90 -23.61 -2.26
C GLN A 179 3.76 -24.65 -2.20
N ASN A 180 2.63 -24.29 -1.57
CA ASN A 180 1.47 -25.18 -1.45
C ASN A 180 0.68 -25.20 -2.77
N PRO A 181 0.54 -26.38 -3.44
CA PRO A 181 -0.14 -26.45 -4.73
C PRO A 181 -1.63 -26.12 -4.66
N GLU A 182 -2.30 -26.40 -3.54
CA GLU A 182 -3.72 -26.07 -3.37
C GLU A 182 -3.91 -24.55 -3.22
N TYR A 183 -3.02 -23.86 -2.50
CA TYR A 183 -3.02 -22.41 -2.41
C TYR A 183 -2.74 -21.76 -3.76
N LEU A 184 -1.71 -22.21 -4.48
CA LEU A 184 -1.37 -21.68 -5.80
C LEU A 184 -2.50 -21.90 -6.83
N ALA A 185 -3.23 -23.01 -6.74
CA ALA A 185 -4.36 -23.29 -7.63
C ALA A 185 -5.58 -22.40 -7.32
N ALA A 186 -5.78 -22.05 -6.04
CA ALA A 186 -6.95 -21.28 -5.60
C ALA A 186 -6.70 -19.76 -5.60
N ALA A 187 -5.44 -19.32 -5.47
CA ALA A 187 -5.04 -17.92 -5.33
C ALA A 187 -4.22 -17.44 -6.54
N PRO A 188 -4.84 -16.99 -7.64
CA PRO A 188 -4.14 -16.57 -8.85
C PRO A 188 -3.18 -15.40 -8.63
N PHE A 189 -3.31 -14.70 -7.51
CA PHE A 189 -2.46 -13.59 -7.07
C PHE A 189 -1.20 -14.04 -6.29
N ALA A 190 -1.10 -15.31 -5.90
CA ALA A 190 -0.06 -15.79 -4.96
C ALA A 190 1.36 -15.53 -5.46
N GLU A 191 1.67 -15.90 -6.70
CA GLU A 191 3.01 -15.71 -7.28
C GLU A 191 3.38 -14.22 -7.34
N MET A 192 2.45 -13.37 -7.79
CA MET A 192 2.68 -11.92 -7.87
C MET A 192 2.87 -11.32 -6.47
N THR A 193 2.09 -11.77 -5.48
CA THR A 193 2.23 -11.34 -4.07
C THR A 193 3.63 -11.66 -3.53
N LEU A 194 4.12 -12.89 -3.73
CA LEU A 194 5.47 -13.28 -3.31
C LEU A 194 6.53 -12.40 -4.00
N ARG A 195 6.45 -12.25 -5.32
CA ARG A 195 7.37 -11.42 -6.10
C ARG A 195 7.34 -9.94 -5.66
N SER A 196 6.17 -9.42 -5.29
CA SER A 196 6.05 -8.06 -4.76
C SER A 196 6.77 -7.89 -3.42
N MET A 197 6.63 -8.86 -2.51
CA MET A 197 7.35 -8.85 -1.23
C MET A 197 8.87 -8.98 -1.43
N GLU A 198 9.32 -9.88 -2.30
CA GLU A 198 10.74 -10.09 -2.59
C GLU A 198 11.40 -8.89 -3.30
N ALA A 199 10.61 -8.12 -4.06
CA ALA A 199 11.08 -6.91 -4.74
C ALA A 199 11.20 -5.69 -3.81
N ALA A 200 10.64 -5.74 -2.61
CA ALA A 200 10.73 -4.66 -1.64
C ALA A 200 12.04 -4.74 -0.85
N ASP A 201 12.84 -3.68 -0.91
CA ASP A 201 14.09 -3.56 -0.15
C ASP A 201 13.98 -2.42 0.87
N PRO A 202 13.58 -2.71 2.12
CA PRO A 202 13.44 -1.69 3.15
C PRO A 202 14.78 -1.09 3.62
N THR A 203 15.91 -1.73 3.31
CA THR A 203 17.23 -1.23 3.68
C THR A 203 17.85 -0.31 2.63
N ASN A 204 17.30 -0.37 1.40
CA ASN A 204 17.72 0.47 0.28
C ASN A 204 16.50 0.85 -0.58
N PRO A 205 15.54 1.62 -0.01
CA PRO A 205 14.23 1.83 -0.64
C PRO A 205 14.25 2.80 -1.83
N ALA A 206 15.16 3.76 -1.83
CA ALA A 206 15.25 4.82 -2.83
C ALA A 206 16.38 4.56 -3.85
N VAL A 207 16.43 5.36 -4.92
CA VAL A 207 17.52 5.33 -5.91
C VAL A 207 18.81 5.82 -5.28
N ASP A 208 18.77 6.98 -4.63
CA ASP A 208 19.90 7.54 -3.89
C ASP A 208 19.95 6.98 -2.46
N PRO A 209 21.15 6.95 -1.83
CA PRO A 209 21.30 6.55 -0.44
C PRO A 209 20.44 7.38 0.51
N VAL A 210 19.89 6.71 1.53
CA VAL A 210 19.08 7.33 2.59
C VAL A 210 19.56 6.90 3.97
N PRO A 211 19.37 7.73 5.02
CA PRO A 211 19.84 7.42 6.37
C PRO A 211 18.85 6.55 7.17
N TYR A 212 17.77 6.09 6.55
CA TYR A 212 16.67 5.36 7.19
C TYR A 212 16.39 4.01 6.54
N THR A 213 15.62 3.19 7.21
CA THR A 213 14.99 1.98 6.66
C THR A 213 13.50 2.19 6.49
N GLY A 214 12.89 1.41 5.57
CA GLY A 214 11.46 1.46 5.28
C GLY A 214 11.19 1.82 3.82
N VAL A 215 10.19 1.17 3.20
CA VAL A 215 9.80 1.44 1.81
C VAL A 215 8.73 2.52 1.75
N GLN A 216 7.63 2.31 2.48
CA GLN A 216 6.49 3.23 2.56
C GLN A 216 6.50 4.11 3.81
N PHE A 217 7.55 4.02 4.61
CA PHE A 217 7.73 4.77 5.85
C PHE A 217 9.21 5.03 6.12
N VAL A 218 9.49 5.92 7.03
CA VAL A 218 10.82 6.16 7.60
C VAL A 218 10.83 5.63 9.03
N ALA A 219 11.74 4.72 9.36
CA ALA A 219 11.78 4.04 10.66
C ALA A 219 12.36 4.95 11.77
N ILE A 220 11.66 6.05 12.06
CA ILE A 220 11.93 6.96 13.18
C ILE A 220 10.65 7.20 13.98
N PRO A 221 10.74 7.51 15.28
CA PRO A 221 9.57 7.72 16.14
C PRO A 221 8.62 8.83 15.64
N GLU A 222 9.17 9.88 15.04
CA GLU A 222 8.45 11.07 14.58
C GLU A 222 7.66 10.83 13.29
N PHE A 223 7.96 9.77 12.53
CA PHE A 223 7.43 9.56 11.18
C PHE A 223 5.90 9.59 11.11
N ALA A 224 5.21 8.98 12.07
CA ALA A 224 3.76 8.93 12.05
C ALA A 224 3.12 10.33 12.10
N GLY A 225 3.72 11.27 12.85
CA GLY A 225 3.33 12.68 12.88
C GLY A 225 3.64 13.38 11.56
N LEU A 226 4.90 13.36 11.15
CA LEU A 226 5.39 14.01 9.92
C LEU A 226 4.59 13.54 8.69
N ALA A 227 4.44 12.24 8.51
CA ALA A 227 3.74 11.71 7.35
C ALA A 227 2.22 11.97 7.40
N THR A 228 1.63 12.16 8.58
CA THR A 228 0.24 12.59 8.68
C THR A 228 0.09 14.04 8.24
N GLU A 229 0.98 14.93 8.65
CA GLU A 229 0.99 16.34 8.24
C GLU A 229 1.23 16.49 6.74
N VAL A 230 2.26 15.84 6.18
CA VAL A 230 2.50 15.83 4.73
C VAL A 230 1.31 15.22 3.98
N GLY A 231 0.70 14.16 4.52
CA GLY A 231 -0.50 13.55 3.95
C GLY A 231 -1.69 14.50 3.88
N GLN A 232 -1.86 15.38 4.86
CA GLN A 232 -2.89 16.42 4.86
C GLN A 232 -2.64 17.46 3.76
N LEU A 233 -1.39 17.93 3.60
CA LEU A 233 -1.00 18.85 2.54
C LEU A 233 -1.29 18.27 1.15
N PHE A 234 -0.87 17.04 0.89
CA PHE A 234 -1.08 16.39 -0.40
C PHE A 234 -2.54 16.03 -0.68
N SER A 235 -3.32 15.69 0.36
CA SER A 235 -4.77 15.51 0.24
C SER A 235 -5.48 16.84 -0.04
N ALA A 236 -5.05 17.94 0.57
CA ALA A 236 -5.56 19.29 0.29
C ALA A 236 -5.25 19.73 -1.15
N ALA A 237 -4.04 19.43 -1.64
CA ALA A 237 -3.68 19.67 -3.04
C ALA A 237 -4.56 18.86 -4.00
N LEU A 238 -4.81 17.57 -3.71
CA LEU A 238 -5.73 16.73 -4.48
C LEU A 238 -7.18 17.27 -4.47
N ALA A 239 -7.60 17.82 -3.34
CA ALA A 239 -8.93 18.45 -3.22
C ALA A 239 -9.03 19.82 -3.91
N GLY A 240 -7.93 20.36 -4.46
CA GLY A 240 -7.85 21.68 -5.07
C GLY A 240 -7.91 22.84 -4.08
N GLN A 241 -7.58 22.60 -2.82
CA GLN A 241 -7.57 23.59 -1.73
C GLN A 241 -6.26 24.36 -1.64
N MET A 242 -5.18 23.81 -2.21
CA MET A 242 -3.87 24.46 -2.32
C MET A 242 -3.16 23.99 -3.60
N SER A 243 -2.10 24.70 -4.00
CA SER A 243 -1.28 24.27 -5.13
C SER A 243 -0.34 23.12 -4.75
N ALA A 244 0.14 22.35 -5.75
CA ALA A 244 1.17 21.34 -5.51
C ALA A 244 2.48 21.96 -5.02
N GLU A 245 2.83 23.14 -5.51
CA GLU A 245 4.03 23.90 -5.11
C GLU A 245 3.96 24.30 -3.64
N ASP A 246 2.82 24.87 -3.20
CA ASP A 246 2.61 25.22 -1.79
C ASP A 246 2.64 24.00 -0.88
N ALA A 247 2.05 22.86 -1.32
CA ALA A 247 2.06 21.62 -0.56
C ALA A 247 3.49 21.07 -0.36
N LEU A 248 4.30 21.09 -1.41
CA LEU A 248 5.70 20.66 -1.35
C LEU A 248 6.57 21.62 -0.52
N SER A 249 6.37 22.95 -0.67
CA SER A 249 7.06 23.95 0.11
C SER A 249 6.80 23.81 1.61
N GLN A 250 5.54 23.61 2.01
CA GLN A 250 5.18 23.38 3.42
C GLN A 250 5.65 22.02 3.94
N ALA A 251 5.70 20.99 3.10
CA ALA A 251 6.24 19.69 3.48
C ALA A 251 7.77 19.71 3.67
N GLN A 252 8.46 20.69 3.07
CA GLN A 252 9.91 20.89 3.20
C GLN A 252 10.29 21.52 4.54
N GLU A 253 9.40 22.31 5.17
CA GLU A 253 9.63 23.00 6.45
C GLU A 253 9.56 22.05 7.66
#